data_9f6e7ccc3c5bfa7b2787c9eb7ae4271c
#
_entry.id   9f6e7ccc3c5bfa7b2787c9eb7ae4271c
#
_cell.length_a   1.000
_cell.length_b   1.000
_cell.length_c   1.000
_cell.angle_alpha   90.00
_cell.angle_beta   90.00
_cell.angle_gamma   90.00
#
_symmetry.space_group_name_H-M   'P 1'
#
loop_
_entity.id
_entity.type
_entity.pdbx_description
1 polymer ?
#
loop_
_entity_poly.entity_id
_entity_poly.type
_entity_poly.pdbx_seq_one_letter_code
_entity_poly.pdbx_strand_id
1 'polypeptide(L)'
;MANTQPPRNPNLKSNVRIHTVIAVAFFMLACFGILVYQLYALQLRDAEHYRTEAVTQQLQDTELPATRGNIYSANGKLLAKSNTVWNIIADPAQSEKNGATETEIRTAAEHIAELLNDGTSADDIYAKLTARNKNGELYQYRVVAQNVEKPVADAIIEYSKSYRTAPKREGETGYRIVVLSTEQSTTRSYPYGAFASSVIGFCNNDENGKLVGAYGLEKSYEEELAGTPGRSI
;
A
#
# COMPACT_ATOMS: atom_id res chain seq x y z
N MET A 1 -26.26 29.97 83.80
CA MET A 1 -24.99 29.60 83.23
C MET A 1 -24.98 30.00 81.71
N ALA A 2 -24.36 31.13 81.40
CA ALA A 2 -24.34 31.69 80.07
C ALA A 2 -23.17 31.08 79.31
N ASN A 3 -23.46 30.39 78.20
CA ASN A 3 -22.47 29.77 77.32
C ASN A 3 -22.00 30.82 76.35
N THR A 4 -20.85 31.46 76.64
CA THR A 4 -20.18 32.42 75.82
C THR A 4 -19.26 31.66 74.80
N GLN A 5 -19.73 31.46 73.58
CA GLN A 5 -18.86 31.05 72.48
C GLN A 5 -17.91 32.20 72.12
N PRO A 6 -16.62 31.90 71.88
CA PRO A 6 -15.66 32.94 71.46
C PRO A 6 -15.99 33.44 70.06
N PRO A 7 -15.75 34.73 69.76
CA PRO A 7 -16.06 35.31 68.47
C PRO A 7 -15.25 34.63 67.36
N ARG A 8 -15.96 34.05 66.39
CA ARG A 8 -15.39 33.49 65.16
C ARG A 8 -14.86 34.64 64.30
N ASN A 9 -13.54 34.73 64.19
CA ASN A 9 -12.86 35.74 63.39
C ASN A 9 -13.11 35.50 61.90
N PRO A 10 -13.92 36.30 61.16
CA PRO A 10 -14.30 36.03 59.77
C PRO A 10 -13.16 36.17 58.77
N ASN A 11 -12.08 36.90 59.16
CA ASN A 11 -10.94 37.19 58.27
C ASN A 11 -9.97 36.00 58.05
N LEU A 12 -9.95 35.01 58.96
CA LEU A 12 -9.10 33.83 58.84
C LEU A 12 -9.53 32.91 57.68
N LYS A 13 -10.86 32.81 57.43
CA LYS A 13 -11.39 32.01 56.29
C LYS A 13 -11.19 32.65 54.91
N SER A 14 -11.10 33.96 54.87
CA SER A 14 -10.85 34.71 53.64
C SER A 14 -9.43 34.55 53.15
N ASN A 15 -8.44 34.69 54.07
CA ASN A 15 -7.02 34.58 53.72
C ASN A 15 -6.63 33.16 53.29
N VAL A 16 -7.16 32.12 53.94
CA VAL A 16 -6.90 30.71 53.52
C VAL A 16 -7.47 30.45 52.10
N ARG A 17 -8.64 30.98 51.76
CA ARG A 17 -9.18 30.84 50.41
C ARG A 17 -8.34 31.58 49.34
N ILE A 18 -7.84 32.77 49.66
CA ILE A 18 -6.98 33.53 48.75
C ILE A 18 -5.64 32.78 48.51
N HIS A 19 -5.03 32.25 49.56
CA HIS A 19 -3.78 31.49 49.41
C HIS A 19 -3.98 30.20 48.65
N THR A 20 -5.10 29.48 48.79
CA THR A 20 -5.41 28.29 48.02
C THR A 20 -5.64 28.63 46.52
N VAL A 21 -6.36 29.72 46.23
CA VAL A 21 -6.55 30.17 44.86
C VAL A 21 -5.21 30.56 44.19
N ILE A 22 -4.36 31.28 44.90
CA ILE A 22 -3.01 31.65 44.39
C ILE A 22 -2.18 30.40 44.17
N ALA A 23 -2.18 29.43 45.10
CA ALA A 23 -1.46 28.17 44.94
C ALA A 23 -1.92 27.35 43.74
N VAL A 24 -3.24 27.26 43.52
CA VAL A 24 -3.82 26.58 42.33
C VAL A 24 -3.45 27.33 41.05
N ALA A 25 -3.53 28.65 41.06
CA ALA A 25 -3.15 29.46 39.88
C ALA A 25 -1.67 29.29 39.54
N PHE A 26 -0.79 29.28 40.57
CA PHE A 26 0.64 29.02 40.38
C PHE A 26 0.92 27.62 39.86
N PHE A 27 0.24 26.61 40.39
CA PHE A 27 0.32 25.24 39.88
C PHE A 27 -0.12 25.10 38.41
N MET A 28 -1.24 25.75 38.03
CA MET A 28 -1.71 25.76 36.63
C MET A 28 -0.70 26.46 35.72
N LEU A 29 -0.12 27.58 36.16
CA LEU A 29 0.93 28.28 35.40
C LEU A 29 2.19 27.43 35.22
N ALA A 30 2.62 26.70 36.26
CA ALA A 30 3.72 25.78 36.18
C ALA A 30 3.46 24.61 35.19
N CYS A 31 2.29 24.00 35.25
CA CYS A 31 1.88 22.98 34.29
C CYS A 31 1.84 23.53 32.86
N PHE A 32 1.29 24.74 32.67
CA PHE A 32 1.27 25.37 31.36
C PHE A 32 2.69 25.67 30.83
N GLY A 33 3.58 26.12 31.71
CA GLY A 33 4.99 26.32 31.36
C GLY A 33 5.69 25.06 30.89
N ILE A 34 5.40 23.90 31.55
CA ILE A 34 5.92 22.60 31.14
C ILE A 34 5.37 22.18 29.76
N LEU A 35 4.10 22.41 29.50
CA LEU A 35 3.49 22.10 28.21
C LEU A 35 4.08 22.97 27.08
N VAL A 36 4.27 24.26 27.32
CA VAL A 36 4.92 25.16 26.35
C VAL A 36 6.36 24.73 26.09
N TYR A 37 7.09 24.35 27.13
CA TYR A 37 8.46 23.83 26.98
C TYR A 37 8.50 22.52 26.17
N GLN A 38 7.57 21.59 26.40
CA GLN A 38 7.46 20.36 25.61
C GLN A 38 7.11 20.64 24.16
N LEU A 39 6.19 21.57 23.90
CA LEU A 39 5.85 22.02 22.53
C LEU A 39 7.06 22.65 21.84
N TYR A 40 7.81 23.49 22.53
CA TYR A 40 9.03 24.08 22.01
C TYR A 40 10.06 22.99 21.65
N ALA A 41 10.29 22.03 22.54
CA ALA A 41 11.24 20.93 22.31
C ALA A 41 10.85 20.09 21.09
N LEU A 42 9.58 19.69 20.99
CA LEU A 42 9.04 18.91 19.87
C LEU A 42 9.05 19.65 18.54
N GLN A 43 8.71 20.95 18.54
CA GLN A 43 8.51 21.70 17.29
C GLN A 43 9.78 22.37 16.74
N LEU A 44 10.73 22.73 17.62
CA LEU A 44 11.94 23.44 17.19
C LEU A 44 13.23 22.68 17.43
N ARG A 45 13.36 21.95 18.54
CA ARG A 45 14.57 21.22 18.86
C ARG A 45 14.65 19.89 18.14
N ASP A 46 13.55 19.13 18.15
CA ASP A 46 13.50 17.76 17.62
C ASP A 46 12.75 17.70 16.29
N ALA A 47 12.38 18.87 15.69
CA ALA A 47 11.63 18.99 14.46
C ALA A 47 12.26 18.26 13.27
N GLU A 48 13.58 18.29 13.15
CA GLU A 48 14.31 17.65 12.06
C GLU A 48 14.32 16.12 12.19
N HIS A 49 14.39 15.61 13.42
CA HIS A 49 14.28 14.19 13.70
C HIS A 49 12.89 13.64 13.33
N TYR A 50 11.84 14.28 13.82
CA TYR A 50 10.46 13.87 13.49
C TYR A 50 10.08 14.08 12.02
N ARG A 51 10.67 15.09 11.37
CA ARG A 51 10.52 15.30 9.93
C ARG A 51 11.17 14.16 9.13
N THR A 52 12.35 13.73 9.53
CA THR A 52 13.06 12.62 8.89
C THR A 52 12.32 11.30 9.11
N GLU A 53 11.81 11.04 10.31
CA GLU A 53 10.99 9.86 10.59
C GLU A 53 9.66 9.89 9.82
N ALA A 54 8.98 11.04 9.77
CA ALA A 54 7.73 11.20 9.02
C ALA A 54 7.96 11.00 7.51
N VAL A 55 9.04 11.56 6.96
CA VAL A 55 9.45 11.34 5.58
C VAL A 55 9.79 9.87 5.34
N THR A 56 10.49 9.20 6.26
CA THR A 56 10.81 7.77 6.14
C THR A 56 9.57 6.89 6.25
N GLN A 57 8.56 7.28 7.04
CA GLN A 57 7.28 6.57 7.14
C GLN A 57 6.34 6.89 5.97
N GLN A 58 6.38 8.09 5.40
CA GLN A 58 5.59 8.47 4.23
C GLN A 58 6.19 7.99 2.92
N LEU A 59 7.50 7.95 2.82
CA LEU A 59 8.20 7.20 1.81
C LEU A 59 8.06 5.72 2.20
N GLN A 60 6.95 5.09 1.81
CA GLN A 60 6.98 3.65 1.65
C GLN A 60 8.15 3.39 0.70
N ASP A 61 9.24 2.89 1.29
CA ASP A 61 10.45 2.49 0.56
C ASP A 61 10.02 1.37 -0.39
N THR A 62 9.42 1.77 -1.51
CA THR A 62 8.98 0.82 -2.54
C THR A 62 10.24 0.44 -3.27
N GLU A 63 10.81 -0.69 -2.88
CA GLU A 63 11.89 -1.30 -3.64
C GLU A 63 11.40 -1.52 -5.07
N LEU A 64 12.05 -0.83 -6.01
CA LEU A 64 11.84 -1.10 -7.43
C LEU A 64 12.68 -2.34 -7.77
N PRO A 65 12.06 -3.48 -8.11
CA PRO A 65 12.80 -4.68 -8.43
C PRO A 65 13.73 -4.41 -9.62
N ALA A 66 14.98 -4.82 -9.50
CA ALA A 66 15.92 -4.75 -10.62
C ALA A 66 15.43 -5.65 -11.75
N THR A 67 15.60 -5.19 -12.99
CA THR A 67 15.37 -6.04 -14.15
C THR A 67 16.54 -7.04 -14.27
N ARG A 68 16.24 -8.33 -14.21
CA ARG A 68 17.24 -9.41 -14.33
C ARG A 68 17.99 -9.31 -15.65
N GLY A 69 19.31 -9.44 -15.61
CA GLY A 69 20.20 -9.36 -16.77
C GLY A 69 19.88 -10.37 -17.88
N ASN A 70 20.18 -10.05 -19.11
CA ASN A 70 19.96 -10.92 -20.26
C ASN A 70 21.11 -11.92 -20.42
N ILE A 71 20.82 -13.10 -20.98
CA ILE A 71 21.83 -14.10 -21.34
C ILE A 71 21.97 -14.13 -22.87
N TYR A 72 23.15 -13.99 -23.34
CA TYR A 72 23.50 -14.03 -24.76
C TYR A 72 24.45 -15.21 -25.08
N SER A 73 24.35 -15.74 -26.29
CA SER A 73 25.33 -16.68 -26.82
C SER A 73 26.58 -15.95 -27.31
N ALA A 74 27.66 -16.67 -27.56
CA ALA A 74 28.93 -16.11 -28.05
C ALA A 74 28.79 -15.30 -29.37
N ASN A 75 27.78 -15.61 -30.18
CA ASN A 75 27.48 -14.90 -31.43
C ASN A 75 26.42 -13.79 -31.25
N GLY A 76 26.14 -13.36 -30.00
CA GLY A 76 25.23 -12.26 -29.68
C GLY A 76 23.73 -12.58 -29.75
N LYS A 77 23.33 -13.85 -29.93
CA LYS A 77 21.90 -14.22 -29.92
C LYS A 77 21.38 -14.21 -28.50
N LEU A 78 20.20 -13.64 -28.31
CA LEU A 78 19.51 -13.51 -27.02
C LEU A 78 18.92 -14.87 -26.64
N LEU A 79 19.44 -15.51 -25.57
CA LEU A 79 19.02 -16.81 -25.10
C LEU A 79 17.98 -16.72 -23.96
N ALA A 80 18.10 -15.71 -23.08
CA ALA A 80 17.14 -15.42 -22.05
C ALA A 80 17.03 -13.90 -21.84
N LYS A 81 15.81 -13.40 -21.69
CA LYS A 81 15.54 -11.98 -21.41
C LYS A 81 14.45 -11.81 -20.37
N SER A 82 14.51 -10.71 -19.65
CA SER A 82 13.46 -10.29 -18.75
C SER A 82 12.55 -9.29 -19.46
N ASN A 83 11.24 -9.50 -19.34
CA ASN A 83 10.22 -8.58 -19.81
C ASN A 83 9.54 -7.97 -18.60
N THR A 84 9.33 -6.65 -18.63
CA THR A 84 8.49 -5.97 -17.66
C THR A 84 7.04 -6.24 -17.98
N VAL A 85 6.29 -6.70 -16.99
CA VAL A 85 4.87 -7.02 -17.06
C VAL A 85 4.15 -6.40 -15.87
N TRP A 86 2.83 -6.45 -15.87
CA TRP A 86 2.01 -5.89 -14.79
C TRP A 86 1.05 -6.95 -14.25
N ASN A 87 0.93 -6.98 -12.94
CA ASN A 87 -0.13 -7.72 -12.27
C ASN A 87 -1.30 -6.77 -12.04
N ILE A 88 -2.52 -7.24 -12.30
CA ILE A 88 -3.76 -6.52 -12.02
C ILE A 88 -4.24 -6.94 -10.65
N ILE A 89 -4.35 -5.99 -9.75
CA ILE A 89 -4.75 -6.18 -8.36
C ILE A 89 -6.13 -5.56 -8.16
N ALA A 90 -7.03 -6.30 -7.54
CA ALA A 90 -8.33 -5.80 -7.12
C ALA A 90 -8.40 -5.58 -5.61
N ASP A 91 -9.20 -4.60 -5.21
CA ASP A 91 -9.68 -4.39 -3.85
C ASP A 91 -11.20 -4.63 -3.79
N PRO A 92 -11.63 -5.91 -3.62
CA PRO A 92 -13.03 -6.26 -3.47
C PRO A 92 -13.73 -5.54 -2.32
N ALA A 93 -13.05 -5.39 -1.17
CA ALA A 93 -13.62 -4.76 0.02
C ALA A 93 -13.92 -3.28 -0.23
N GLN A 94 -13.07 -2.56 -0.95
CA GLN A 94 -13.32 -1.17 -1.29
C GLN A 94 -14.42 -1.04 -2.36
N SER A 95 -14.51 -1.98 -3.30
CA SER A 95 -15.57 -2.03 -4.30
C SER A 95 -16.96 -2.19 -3.66
N GLU A 96 -17.10 -3.08 -2.66
CA GLU A 96 -18.35 -3.23 -1.88
C GLU A 96 -18.70 -1.96 -1.10
N LYS A 97 -17.72 -1.32 -0.42
CA LYS A 97 -17.92 -0.04 0.27
C LYS A 97 -18.36 1.09 -0.65
N ASN A 98 -17.91 1.06 -1.89
CA ASN A 98 -18.32 2.02 -2.93
C ASN A 98 -19.76 1.78 -3.42
N GLY A 99 -20.37 0.66 -3.02
CA GLY A 99 -21.74 0.30 -3.38
C GLY A 99 -21.86 -0.46 -4.70
N ALA A 100 -20.81 -1.16 -5.12
CA ALA A 100 -20.84 -2.01 -6.30
C ALA A 100 -21.88 -3.13 -6.15
N THR A 101 -22.73 -3.28 -7.13
CA THR A 101 -23.73 -4.35 -7.20
C THR A 101 -23.13 -5.60 -7.84
N GLU A 102 -23.74 -6.75 -7.58
CA GLU A 102 -23.31 -8.02 -8.17
C GLU A 102 -23.31 -7.97 -9.71
N THR A 103 -24.35 -7.36 -10.29
CA THR A 103 -24.47 -7.20 -11.76
C THR A 103 -23.35 -6.34 -12.32
N GLU A 104 -23.01 -5.23 -11.66
CA GLU A 104 -21.93 -4.33 -12.09
C GLU A 104 -20.55 -5.01 -12.00
N ILE A 105 -20.32 -5.81 -10.95
CA ILE A 105 -19.07 -6.58 -10.81
C ILE A 105 -18.97 -7.65 -11.90
N ARG A 106 -20.09 -8.29 -12.26
CA ARG A 106 -20.13 -9.28 -13.34
C ARG A 106 -19.85 -8.64 -14.70
N THR A 107 -20.48 -7.52 -15.00
CA THR A 107 -20.20 -6.76 -16.23
C THR A 107 -18.73 -6.32 -16.30
N ALA A 108 -18.17 -5.89 -15.18
CA ALA A 108 -16.75 -5.55 -15.12
C ALA A 108 -15.85 -6.77 -15.36
N ALA A 109 -16.21 -7.93 -14.82
CA ALA A 109 -15.46 -9.17 -15.03
C ALA A 109 -15.47 -9.61 -16.51
N GLU A 110 -16.61 -9.49 -17.17
CA GLU A 110 -16.76 -9.78 -18.61
C GLU A 110 -15.86 -8.85 -19.45
N HIS A 111 -15.90 -7.56 -19.17
CA HIS A 111 -15.07 -6.59 -19.91
C HIS A 111 -13.56 -6.76 -19.64
N ILE A 112 -13.16 -7.08 -18.41
CA ILE A 112 -11.77 -7.38 -18.10
C ILE A 112 -11.32 -8.66 -18.83
N ALA A 113 -12.16 -9.70 -18.90
CA ALA A 113 -11.85 -10.93 -19.66
C ALA A 113 -11.65 -10.65 -21.15
N GLU A 114 -12.49 -9.78 -21.73
CA GLU A 114 -12.36 -9.33 -23.12
C GLU A 114 -11.05 -8.58 -23.38
N LEU A 115 -10.66 -7.67 -22.46
CA LEU A 115 -9.41 -6.92 -22.56
C LEU A 115 -8.18 -7.79 -22.40
N LEU A 116 -8.22 -8.78 -21.52
CA LEU A 116 -7.10 -9.72 -21.29
C LEU A 116 -6.89 -10.62 -22.51
N ASN A 117 -7.96 -11.11 -23.12
CA ASN A 117 -7.95 -11.97 -24.31
C ASN A 117 -6.93 -13.13 -24.26
N ASP A 118 -6.69 -13.65 -23.06
CA ASP A 118 -5.73 -14.73 -22.78
C ASP A 118 -6.40 -16.09 -22.53
N GLY A 119 -7.73 -16.15 -22.70
CA GLY A 119 -8.55 -17.32 -22.41
C GLY A 119 -9.05 -17.40 -20.97
N THR A 120 -8.72 -16.41 -20.11
CA THR A 120 -9.27 -16.33 -18.75
C THR A 120 -10.79 -16.13 -18.80
N SER A 121 -11.52 -16.97 -18.07
CA SER A 121 -12.98 -16.87 -18.01
C SER A 121 -13.44 -15.66 -17.22
N ALA A 122 -14.54 -15.02 -17.67
CA ALA A 122 -15.20 -13.97 -16.89
C ALA A 122 -15.66 -14.45 -15.51
N ASP A 123 -16.05 -15.72 -15.39
CA ASP A 123 -16.43 -16.30 -14.09
C ASP A 123 -15.24 -16.43 -13.13
N ASP A 124 -14.03 -16.74 -13.63
CA ASP A 124 -12.82 -16.78 -12.82
C ASP A 124 -12.44 -15.38 -12.30
N ILE A 125 -12.58 -14.38 -13.15
CA ILE A 125 -12.35 -12.97 -12.77
C ILE A 125 -13.39 -12.54 -11.75
N TYR A 126 -14.67 -12.84 -11.99
CA TYR A 126 -15.76 -12.54 -11.06
C TYR A 126 -15.53 -13.19 -9.69
N ALA A 127 -15.11 -14.46 -9.66
CA ALA A 127 -14.77 -15.17 -8.42
C ALA A 127 -13.62 -14.49 -7.66
N LYS A 128 -12.63 -13.94 -8.38
CA LYS A 128 -11.53 -13.17 -7.75
C LYS A 128 -11.99 -11.81 -7.24
N LEU A 129 -12.88 -11.12 -7.94
CA LEU A 129 -13.43 -9.81 -7.56
C LEU A 129 -14.41 -9.90 -6.36
N THR A 130 -14.97 -11.09 -6.10
CA THR A 130 -15.91 -11.34 -4.99
C THR A 130 -15.34 -12.27 -3.92
N ALA A 131 -14.03 -12.56 -4.00
CA ALA A 131 -13.37 -13.51 -3.09
C ALA A 131 -13.43 -13.06 -1.64
N ARG A 132 -13.77 -14.00 -0.74
CA ARG A 132 -13.84 -13.79 0.70
C ARG A 132 -12.82 -14.63 1.43
N ASN A 133 -12.32 -14.11 2.55
CA ASN A 133 -11.43 -14.83 3.44
C ASN A 133 -12.19 -15.88 4.26
N LYS A 134 -11.47 -16.64 5.10
CA LYS A 134 -12.06 -17.67 5.97
C LYS A 134 -13.09 -17.12 6.98
N ASN A 135 -13.04 -15.81 7.26
CA ASN A 135 -13.96 -15.12 8.17
C ASN A 135 -15.19 -14.54 7.43
N GLY A 136 -15.30 -14.75 6.11
CA GLY A 136 -16.39 -14.21 5.28
C GLY A 136 -16.22 -12.76 4.84
N GLU A 137 -15.09 -12.12 5.13
CA GLU A 137 -14.79 -10.76 4.73
C GLU A 137 -14.15 -10.73 3.33
N LEU A 138 -14.45 -9.71 2.54
CA LEU A 138 -13.81 -9.51 1.24
C LEU A 138 -12.32 -9.17 1.39
N TYR A 139 -11.52 -9.67 0.46
CA TYR A 139 -10.11 -9.31 0.40
C TYR A 139 -9.94 -7.84 0.03
N GLN A 140 -8.91 -7.19 0.61
CA GLN A 140 -8.45 -5.85 0.20
C GLN A 140 -7.39 -5.92 -0.90
N TYR A 141 -6.79 -7.08 -1.07
CA TYR A 141 -5.75 -7.34 -2.06
C TYR A 141 -6.00 -8.70 -2.71
N ARG A 142 -6.27 -8.72 -4.00
CA ARG A 142 -6.46 -9.95 -4.76
C ARG A 142 -5.89 -9.82 -6.17
N VAL A 143 -4.97 -10.69 -6.54
CA VAL A 143 -4.43 -10.72 -7.90
C VAL A 143 -5.49 -11.29 -8.84
N VAL A 144 -5.91 -10.47 -9.80
CA VAL A 144 -6.90 -10.82 -10.82
C VAL A 144 -6.21 -11.46 -12.02
N ALA A 145 -5.18 -10.79 -12.55
CA ALA A 145 -4.38 -11.27 -13.67
C ALA A 145 -2.89 -11.02 -13.42
N GLN A 146 -2.04 -11.88 -13.96
CA GLN A 146 -0.59 -11.78 -13.84
C GLN A 146 0.06 -11.69 -15.22
N ASN A 147 1.26 -11.13 -15.27
CA ASN A 147 2.07 -11.05 -16.49
C ASN A 147 1.38 -10.34 -17.66
N VAL A 148 0.56 -9.34 -17.37
CA VAL A 148 -0.17 -8.56 -18.37
C VAL A 148 0.76 -7.53 -19.01
N GLU A 149 0.65 -7.35 -20.32
CA GLU A 149 1.39 -6.30 -21.03
C GLU A 149 0.87 -4.91 -20.67
N LYS A 150 1.78 -3.91 -20.69
CA LYS A 150 1.45 -2.55 -20.28
C LYS A 150 0.21 -1.96 -20.98
N PRO A 151 0.03 -2.04 -22.30
CA PRO A 151 -1.12 -1.45 -22.98
C PRO A 151 -2.45 -2.02 -22.47
N VAL A 152 -2.50 -3.33 -22.20
CA VAL A 152 -3.70 -4.02 -21.70
C VAL A 152 -3.94 -3.64 -20.25
N ALA A 153 -2.90 -3.59 -19.43
CA ALA A 153 -3.00 -3.16 -18.03
C ALA A 153 -3.51 -1.71 -17.92
N ASP A 154 -2.97 -0.81 -18.75
CA ASP A 154 -3.40 0.60 -18.79
C ASP A 154 -4.88 0.71 -19.22
N ALA A 155 -5.33 -0.07 -20.21
CA ALA A 155 -6.73 -0.11 -20.66
C ALA A 155 -7.68 -0.59 -19.54
N ILE A 156 -7.31 -1.64 -18.81
CA ILE A 156 -8.08 -2.16 -17.67
C ILE A 156 -8.19 -1.10 -16.55
N ILE A 157 -7.10 -0.40 -16.25
CA ILE A 157 -7.11 0.66 -15.23
C ILE A 157 -7.93 1.87 -15.69
N GLU A 158 -7.87 2.24 -16.95
CA GLU A 158 -8.69 3.32 -17.50
C GLU A 158 -10.18 2.97 -17.44
N TYR A 159 -10.53 1.74 -17.80
CA TYR A 159 -11.89 1.24 -17.60
C TYR A 159 -12.32 1.34 -16.13
N SER A 160 -11.52 0.84 -15.17
CA SER A 160 -11.82 0.95 -13.74
C SER A 160 -12.00 2.40 -13.27
N LYS A 161 -11.27 3.35 -13.84
CA LYS A 161 -11.39 4.78 -13.52
C LYS A 161 -12.66 5.41 -14.11
N SER A 162 -13.08 4.97 -15.28
CA SER A 162 -14.27 5.47 -15.98
C SER A 162 -15.56 4.86 -15.45
N TYR A 163 -15.53 3.58 -15.04
CA TYR A 163 -16.69 2.85 -14.54
C TYR A 163 -17.01 3.22 -13.09
N ARG A 164 -17.96 4.16 -12.92
CA ARG A 164 -18.26 4.78 -11.62
C ARG A 164 -19.75 4.68 -11.28
N THR A 165 -20.04 4.67 -9.98
CA THR A 165 -21.40 4.82 -9.47
C THR A 165 -21.93 6.22 -9.80
N ALA A 166 -23.26 6.36 -9.82
CA ALA A 166 -23.87 7.67 -9.93
C ALA A 166 -23.43 8.57 -8.75
N PRO A 167 -23.16 9.86 -9.00
CA PRO A 167 -22.80 10.80 -7.94
C PRO A 167 -23.96 10.97 -6.94
N LYS A 168 -23.66 10.98 -5.65
CA LYS A 168 -24.67 11.14 -4.60
C LYS A 168 -25.11 12.60 -4.43
N ARG A 169 -24.29 13.56 -4.88
CA ARG A 169 -24.57 15.00 -4.84
C ARG A 169 -24.15 15.66 -6.15
N GLU A 170 -24.82 16.74 -6.49
CA GLU A 170 -24.50 17.55 -7.66
C GLU A 170 -23.08 18.12 -7.53
N GLY A 171 -22.21 17.86 -8.52
CA GLY A 171 -20.80 18.28 -8.52
C GLY A 171 -19.81 17.26 -7.92
N GLU A 172 -20.26 16.15 -7.34
CA GLU A 172 -19.38 15.05 -6.90
C GLU A 172 -19.15 14.05 -8.04
N THR A 173 -17.92 13.50 -8.07
CA THR A 173 -17.61 12.36 -8.95
C THR A 173 -18.00 11.07 -8.23
N GLY A 174 -18.78 10.20 -8.87
CA GLY A 174 -19.11 8.88 -8.31
C GLY A 174 -17.89 8.04 -7.95
N TYR A 175 -18.05 7.05 -7.08
CA TYR A 175 -16.99 6.14 -6.69
C TYR A 175 -16.76 5.08 -7.78
N ARG A 176 -15.53 4.57 -7.88
CA ARG A 176 -15.24 3.45 -8.79
C ARG A 176 -16.01 2.22 -8.35
N ILE A 177 -16.69 1.56 -9.31
CA ILE A 177 -17.44 0.32 -9.06
C ILE A 177 -16.46 -0.81 -8.77
N VAL A 178 -15.43 -0.98 -9.62
CA VAL A 178 -14.36 -1.94 -9.38
C VAL A 178 -13.07 -1.19 -9.15
N VAL A 179 -12.48 -1.38 -7.96
CA VAL A 179 -11.22 -0.74 -7.59
C VAL A 179 -10.07 -1.64 -8.00
N LEU A 180 -9.38 -1.22 -9.05
CA LEU A 180 -8.21 -1.92 -9.59
C LEU A 180 -6.96 -1.04 -9.47
N SER A 181 -5.84 -1.71 -9.29
CA SER A 181 -4.48 -1.14 -9.31
C SER A 181 -3.55 -2.07 -10.08
N THR A 182 -2.38 -1.57 -10.44
CA THR A 182 -1.35 -2.37 -11.11
C THR A 182 -0.09 -2.39 -10.28
N GLU A 183 0.57 -3.55 -10.26
CA GLU A 183 1.92 -3.71 -9.73
C GLU A 183 2.85 -4.14 -10.86
N GLN A 184 3.99 -3.47 -10.96
CA GLN A 184 5.03 -3.85 -11.89
C GLN A 184 5.65 -5.16 -11.44
N SER A 185 5.79 -6.10 -12.37
CA SER A 185 6.44 -7.39 -12.18
C SER A 185 7.39 -7.68 -13.32
N THR A 186 8.17 -8.73 -13.21
CA THR A 186 9.09 -9.16 -14.23
C THR A 186 8.89 -10.63 -14.54
N THR A 187 8.79 -10.98 -15.81
CA THR A 187 8.74 -12.37 -16.27
C THR A 187 9.97 -12.71 -17.09
N ARG A 188 10.39 -13.97 -17.02
CA ARG A 188 11.54 -14.47 -17.78
C ARG A 188 11.08 -15.13 -19.07
N SER A 189 11.67 -14.73 -20.20
CA SER A 189 11.36 -15.27 -21.52
C SER A 189 12.59 -15.92 -22.14
N TYR A 190 12.38 -17.09 -22.73
CA TYR A 190 13.39 -17.88 -23.43
C TYR A 190 12.98 -17.98 -24.90
N PRO A 191 13.50 -17.09 -25.78
CA PRO A 191 13.04 -16.98 -27.17
C PRO A 191 13.17 -18.28 -27.99
N TYR A 192 14.13 -19.14 -27.61
CA TYR A 192 14.35 -20.42 -28.29
C TYR A 192 13.71 -21.62 -27.57
N GLY A 193 12.77 -21.38 -26.66
CA GLY A 193 12.03 -22.41 -25.93
C GLY A 193 12.95 -23.40 -25.20
N ALA A 194 12.82 -24.68 -25.51
CA ALA A 194 13.60 -25.75 -24.86
C ALA A 194 15.06 -25.84 -25.30
N PHE A 195 15.52 -25.00 -26.24
CA PHE A 195 16.91 -25.03 -26.69
C PHE A 195 17.87 -24.73 -25.55
N ALA A 196 18.83 -25.63 -25.33
CA ALA A 196 19.85 -25.57 -24.28
C ALA A 196 19.26 -25.36 -22.86
N SER A 197 18.00 -25.75 -22.61
CA SER A 197 17.30 -25.58 -21.33
C SER A 197 18.04 -26.21 -20.15
N SER A 198 18.73 -27.33 -20.36
CA SER A 198 19.57 -27.98 -19.35
C SER A 198 20.81 -27.18 -18.96
N VAL A 199 21.30 -26.32 -19.85
CA VAL A 199 22.47 -25.44 -19.62
C VAL A 199 22.00 -24.07 -19.10
N ILE A 200 21.08 -23.44 -19.82
CA ILE A 200 20.56 -22.11 -19.45
C ILE A 200 19.84 -22.19 -18.10
N GLY A 201 19.05 -23.23 -17.90
CA GLY A 201 18.23 -23.38 -16.71
C GLY A 201 16.92 -22.60 -16.79
N PHE A 202 16.35 -22.32 -15.64
CA PHE A 202 15.10 -21.56 -15.51
C PHE A 202 15.06 -20.78 -14.19
N CYS A 203 14.17 -19.81 -14.13
CA CYS A 203 13.88 -19.01 -12.93
C CYS A 203 12.52 -19.40 -12.34
N ASN A 204 12.42 -19.32 -11.01
CA ASN A 204 11.16 -19.37 -10.28
C ASN A 204 10.96 -18.05 -9.52
N ASN A 205 9.73 -17.77 -9.14
CA ASN A 205 9.46 -16.70 -8.19
C ASN A 205 9.70 -17.21 -6.76
N ASP A 206 10.36 -16.39 -5.94
CA ASP A 206 10.46 -16.60 -4.50
C ASP A 206 9.14 -16.26 -3.80
N GLU A 207 9.12 -16.35 -2.46
CA GLU A 207 7.95 -16.02 -1.63
C GLU A 207 7.52 -14.55 -1.77
N ASN A 208 8.43 -13.66 -2.18
CA ASN A 208 8.19 -12.24 -2.40
C ASN A 208 7.85 -11.90 -3.86
N GLY A 209 7.73 -12.91 -4.74
CA GLY A 209 7.46 -12.73 -6.16
C GLY A 209 8.67 -12.29 -7.00
N LYS A 210 9.88 -12.31 -6.44
CA LYS A 210 11.12 -11.98 -7.14
C LYS A 210 11.61 -13.17 -7.94
N LEU A 211 12.06 -12.93 -9.17
CA LEU A 211 12.69 -13.96 -10.03
C LEU A 211 14.04 -14.39 -9.48
N VAL A 212 14.20 -15.67 -9.19
CA VAL A 212 15.43 -16.30 -8.70
C VAL A 212 15.79 -17.47 -9.59
N GLY A 213 17.06 -17.60 -9.95
CA GLY A 213 17.56 -18.71 -10.75
C GLY A 213 17.47 -20.04 -10.00
N ALA A 214 16.67 -20.95 -10.53
CA ALA A 214 16.45 -22.27 -9.92
C ALA A 214 17.49 -23.31 -10.35
N TYR A 215 17.97 -23.24 -11.60
CA TYR A 215 18.88 -24.21 -12.19
C TYR A 215 19.74 -23.59 -13.28
N GLY A 216 20.85 -24.28 -13.67
CA GLY A 216 21.73 -23.94 -14.80
C GLY A 216 22.48 -22.62 -14.64
N LEU A 217 22.76 -21.93 -15.76
CA LEU A 217 23.41 -20.63 -15.78
C LEU A 217 22.63 -19.58 -15.00
N GLU A 218 21.29 -19.64 -15.05
CA GLU A 218 20.43 -18.75 -14.28
C GLU A 218 20.74 -18.79 -12.78
N LYS A 219 21.01 -19.97 -12.23
CA LYS A 219 21.39 -20.14 -10.83
C LYS A 219 22.86 -19.82 -10.59
N SER A 220 23.76 -20.27 -11.48
CA SER A 220 25.20 -20.10 -11.28
C SER A 220 25.65 -18.65 -11.31
N TYR A 221 24.93 -17.81 -12.06
CA TYR A 221 25.20 -16.37 -12.22
C TYR A 221 24.10 -15.53 -11.56
N GLU A 222 23.49 -16.03 -10.47
CA GLU A 222 22.42 -15.33 -9.79
C GLU A 222 22.81 -13.93 -9.33
N GLU A 223 24.00 -13.78 -8.75
CA GLU A 223 24.49 -12.50 -8.21
C GLU A 223 24.64 -11.44 -9.32
N GLU A 224 25.15 -11.82 -10.50
CA GLU A 224 25.33 -10.94 -11.63
C GLU A 224 24.03 -10.65 -12.37
N LEU A 225 23.15 -11.65 -12.48
CA LEU A 225 21.90 -11.54 -13.20
C LEU A 225 20.80 -10.83 -12.41
N ALA A 226 20.74 -11.00 -11.10
CA ALA A 226 19.65 -10.44 -10.28
C ALA A 226 19.64 -8.90 -10.27
N GLY A 227 20.81 -8.25 -10.46
CA GLY A 227 20.95 -6.80 -10.40
C GLY A 227 20.76 -6.24 -8.98
N THR A 228 20.85 -4.92 -8.87
CA THR A 228 20.64 -4.21 -7.59
C THR A 228 19.30 -3.48 -7.64
N PRO A 229 18.39 -3.73 -6.65
CA PRO A 229 17.13 -3.03 -6.59
C PRO A 229 17.30 -1.52 -6.51
N GLY A 230 16.45 -0.79 -7.23
CA GLY A 230 16.35 0.65 -7.10
C GLY A 230 15.45 1.04 -5.92
N ARG A 231 15.50 2.31 -5.51
CA ARG A 231 14.59 2.90 -4.54
C ARG A 231 13.83 4.03 -5.21
N SER A 232 12.53 4.02 -5.09
CA SER A 232 11.71 5.17 -5.45
C SER A 232 11.65 6.10 -4.24
N ILE A 233 12.14 7.34 -4.42
CA ILE A 233 12.05 8.42 -3.44
C ILE A 233 10.85 9.29 -3.81
#